data_faccf10508011aae970e1579afe44048
#
_entry.id   faccf10508011aae970e1579afe44048
#
_cell.length_a   1.000
_cell.length_b   1.000
_cell.length_c   1.000
_cell.angle_alpha   90.00
_cell.angle_beta   90.00
_cell.angle_gamma   90.00
#
_symmetry.space_group_name_H-M   'P 1'
#
loop_
_entity.id
_entity.type
_entity.pdbx_description
1 polymer ?
#
loop_
_entity_poly.entity_id
_entity_poly.type
_entity_poly.pdbx_seq_one_letter_code
_entity_poly.pdbx_strand_id
1 'polypeptide(L)'
;MRRDMCADVKMEEGYMRMSIEFNNDESRNKISDIISEVEKEMKMFPSVIRRNIDEHAGNFSVEFGADGCHREAGEFCEAVMHRLGIDHCSI
;
A
#
# COMPACT_ATOMS: atom_id res chain seq x y z
N MET A 1 5.62 17.35 12.50
CA MET A 1 5.65 15.95 12.94
C MET A 1 6.20 15.07 11.82
N ARG A 2 7.12 14.23 12.18
CA ARG A 2 7.77 13.36 11.22
C ARG A 2 6.97 12.09 11.00
N ARG A 3 6.78 11.72 9.75
CA ARG A 3 6.08 10.50 9.41
C ARG A 3 7.07 9.48 8.86
N ASP A 4 6.98 8.25 9.35
CA ASP A 4 7.83 7.16 8.87
C ASP A 4 7.23 6.46 7.67
N MET A 5 5.95 6.67 7.44
CA MET A 5 5.22 6.06 6.33
C MET A 5 4.18 7.02 5.81
N CYS A 6 3.93 6.95 4.52
CA CYS A 6 2.76 7.61 3.93
C CYS A 6 2.30 6.84 2.70
N ALA A 7 1.08 7.05 2.31
CA ALA A 7 0.49 6.34 1.19
C ALA A 7 -0.10 7.30 0.18
N ASP A 8 -0.05 6.90 -1.09
CA ASP A 8 -0.65 7.63 -2.18
C ASP A 8 -1.44 6.64 -3.02
N VAL A 9 -2.70 6.96 -3.29
CA VAL A 9 -3.57 6.11 -4.09
C VAL A 9 -3.91 6.80 -5.39
N LYS A 10 -3.61 6.16 -6.50
CA LYS A 10 -3.95 6.65 -7.83
C LYS A 10 -4.97 5.73 -8.46
N MET A 11 -6.03 6.32 -8.95
CA MET A 11 -7.06 5.59 -9.65
C MET A 11 -7.08 6.10 -11.09
N GLU A 12 -6.78 5.21 -12.02
CA GLU A 12 -6.79 5.52 -13.43
C GLU A 12 -7.76 4.61 -14.15
N GLU A 13 -8.12 5.01 -15.36
CA GLU A 13 -9.02 4.19 -16.16
C GLU A 13 -8.38 2.82 -16.39
N GLY A 14 -9.01 1.80 -15.86
CA GLY A 14 -8.55 0.44 -16.02
C GLY A 14 -7.65 -0.10 -14.92
N TYR A 15 -7.20 0.74 -13.98
CA TYR A 15 -6.45 0.18 -12.85
C TYR A 15 -6.36 1.14 -11.66
N MET A 16 -6.00 0.58 -10.52
CA MET A 16 -5.78 1.34 -9.29
C MET A 16 -4.43 0.92 -8.71
N ARG A 17 -3.69 1.87 -8.21
CA ARG A 17 -2.40 1.59 -7.57
C ARG A 17 -2.27 2.37 -6.27
N MET A 18 -1.79 1.68 -5.23
CA MET A 18 -1.46 2.30 -3.96
C MET A 18 0.05 2.23 -3.77
N SER A 19 0.69 3.35 -3.52
CA SER A 19 2.11 3.41 -3.21
C SER A 19 2.28 3.78 -1.75
N ILE A 20 3.06 2.99 -1.01
CA ILE A 20 3.32 3.26 0.40
C ILE A 20 4.82 3.46 0.56
N GLU A 21 5.22 4.65 1.00
CA GLU A 21 6.62 4.96 1.23
C GLU A 21 7.00 4.66 2.68
N PHE A 22 8.22 4.20 2.87
CA PHE A 22 8.77 3.95 4.20
C PHE A 22 10.22 4.42 4.25
N ASN A 23 10.72 4.72 5.45
CA ASN A 23 12.09 5.19 5.62
C ASN A 23 12.85 4.45 6.73
N ASN A 24 12.33 3.34 7.22
CA ASN A 24 13.05 2.49 8.14
C ASN A 24 12.58 1.04 8.02
N ASP A 25 13.39 0.12 8.56
CA ASP A 25 13.12 -1.31 8.44
C ASP A 25 11.88 -1.76 9.20
N GLU A 26 11.61 -1.13 10.33
CA GLU A 26 10.44 -1.45 11.12
C GLU A 26 9.16 -1.15 10.35
N SER A 27 9.10 0.01 9.71
CA SER A 27 7.96 0.39 8.87
C SER A 27 7.82 -0.55 7.68
N ARG A 28 8.93 -0.91 7.05
CA ARG A 28 8.92 -1.84 5.93
C ARG A 28 8.27 -3.18 6.34
N ASN A 29 8.71 -3.74 7.46
CA ASN A 29 8.18 -5.01 7.93
C ASN A 29 6.71 -4.91 8.30
N LYS A 30 6.32 -3.82 8.92
CA LYS A 30 4.94 -3.60 9.30
C LYS A 30 4.02 -3.51 8.08
N ILE A 31 4.46 -2.79 7.04
CA ILE A 31 3.69 -2.68 5.80
C ILE A 31 3.52 -4.06 5.17
N SER A 32 4.59 -4.82 5.08
CA SER A 32 4.55 -6.16 4.50
C SER A 32 3.58 -7.07 5.24
N ASP A 33 3.63 -7.06 6.56
CA ASP A 33 2.76 -7.88 7.39
C ASP A 33 1.29 -7.48 7.24
N ILE A 34 1.01 -6.19 7.23
CA ILE A 34 -0.36 -5.69 7.12
C ILE A 34 -0.93 -6.02 5.74
N ILE A 35 -0.15 -5.87 4.67
CA ILE A 35 -0.61 -6.21 3.33
C ILE A 35 -0.98 -7.69 3.28
N SER A 36 -0.13 -8.57 3.81
CA SER A 36 -0.40 -10.00 3.85
C SER A 36 -1.66 -10.33 4.63
N GLU A 37 -1.88 -9.64 5.74
CA GLU A 37 -3.06 -9.82 6.57
C GLU A 37 -4.34 -9.48 5.82
N VAL A 38 -4.33 -8.31 5.16
CA VAL A 38 -5.51 -7.86 4.41
C VAL A 38 -5.77 -8.75 3.20
N GLU A 39 -4.71 -9.22 2.53
CA GLU A 39 -4.84 -10.17 1.44
C GLU A 39 -5.60 -11.42 1.86
N LYS A 40 -5.24 -11.97 3.01
CA LYS A 40 -5.88 -13.17 3.52
C LYS A 40 -7.33 -12.93 3.93
N GLU A 41 -7.59 -11.81 4.56
CA GLU A 41 -8.94 -11.49 5.03
C GLU A 41 -9.89 -11.19 3.89
N MET A 42 -9.44 -10.47 2.90
CA MET A 42 -10.28 -10.10 1.76
C MET A 42 -10.22 -11.11 0.62
N LYS A 43 -9.28 -12.05 0.70
CA LYS A 43 -9.03 -13.03 -0.36
C LYS A 43 -8.74 -12.34 -1.68
N MET A 44 -7.95 -11.27 -1.62
CA MET A 44 -7.51 -10.52 -2.79
C MET A 44 -5.98 -10.52 -2.79
N PHE A 45 -5.40 -10.82 -3.94
CA PHE A 45 -3.95 -10.92 -4.06
C PHE A 45 -3.46 -10.04 -5.21
N PRO A 46 -3.42 -8.72 -4.99
CA PRO A 46 -2.92 -7.80 -6.02
C PRO A 46 -1.42 -7.98 -6.22
N SER A 47 -0.91 -7.37 -7.27
CA SER A 47 0.53 -7.36 -7.50
C SER A 47 1.18 -6.41 -6.51
N VAL A 48 2.13 -6.92 -5.73
CA VAL A 48 2.85 -6.11 -4.75
C VAL A 48 4.32 -6.06 -5.16
N ILE A 49 4.80 -4.86 -5.43
CA ILE A 49 6.17 -4.63 -5.85
C ILE A 49 6.87 -3.77 -4.81
N ARG A 50 7.98 -4.27 -4.29
CA ARG A 50 8.79 -3.51 -3.35
C ARG A 50 10.00 -2.94 -4.07
N ARG A 51 10.25 -1.67 -3.88
CA ARG A 51 11.44 -1.00 -4.42
C ARG A 51 12.22 -0.37 -3.27
N ASN A 52 13.52 -0.58 -3.28
CA ASN A 52 14.40 0.04 -2.30
C ASN A 52 15.01 1.30 -2.91
N ILE A 53 14.97 2.40 -2.17
CA ILE A 53 15.62 3.64 -2.57
C ILE A 53 17.01 3.65 -1.97
N ASP A 54 17.14 3.19 -0.71
CA ASP A 54 18.42 2.99 -0.05
C ASP A 54 18.29 1.82 0.93
N GLU A 55 19.24 1.66 1.84
CA GLU A 55 19.26 0.54 2.78
C GLU A 55 18.01 0.44 3.65
N HIS A 56 17.43 1.59 3.98
CA HIS A 56 16.33 1.63 4.94
C HIS A 56 15.04 2.22 4.37
N ALA A 57 15.11 2.86 3.22
CA ALA A 57 13.96 3.52 2.62
C ALA A 57 13.57 2.90 1.30
N GLY A 58 12.29 3.02 0.96
CA GLY A 58 11.78 2.51 -0.30
C GLY A 58 10.28 2.69 -0.37
N ASN A 59 9.66 1.92 -1.24
CA ASN A 59 8.20 1.91 -1.31
C ASN A 59 7.65 0.55 -1.70
N PHE A 60 6.37 0.36 -1.38
CA PHE A 60 5.59 -0.76 -1.88
C PHE A 60 4.57 -0.20 -2.87
N SER A 61 4.44 -0.84 -4.02
CA SER A 61 3.39 -0.53 -4.97
C SER A 61 2.42 -1.70 -5.01
N VAL A 62 1.16 -1.44 -4.70
CA VAL A 62 0.12 -2.46 -4.73
C VAL A 62 -0.77 -2.13 -5.91
N GLU A 63 -0.80 -2.99 -6.91
CA GLU A 63 -1.50 -2.74 -8.17
C GLU A 63 -2.66 -3.70 -8.39
N PHE A 64 -3.78 -3.15 -8.77
CA PHE A 64 -4.99 -3.90 -9.07
C PHE A 64 -5.28 -3.78 -10.56
N GLY A 65 -5.49 -4.92 -11.21
CA GLY A 65 -5.74 -4.94 -12.64
C GLY A 65 -7.13 -4.47 -13.04
N ALA A 66 -7.32 -4.33 -14.35
CA ALA A 66 -8.57 -3.85 -14.92
C ALA A 66 -9.76 -4.78 -14.64
N ASP A 67 -9.49 -6.04 -14.39
CA ASP A 67 -10.54 -7.02 -14.12
C ASP A 67 -11.07 -6.95 -12.69
N GLY A 68 -10.37 -6.19 -11.84
CA GLY A 68 -10.76 -6.07 -10.46
C GLY A 68 -11.95 -5.15 -10.26
N CYS A 69 -12.70 -5.42 -9.21
CA CYS A 69 -13.75 -4.51 -8.80
C CYS A 69 -13.09 -3.32 -8.11
N HIS A 70 -13.27 -2.13 -8.67
CA HIS A 70 -12.67 -0.91 -8.13
C HIS A 70 -13.09 -0.65 -6.69
N ARG A 71 -14.31 -1.03 -6.34
CA ARG A 71 -14.81 -0.87 -4.99
C ARG A 71 -14.02 -1.71 -4.01
N GLU A 72 -13.78 -2.97 -4.34
CA GLU A 72 -13.03 -3.88 -3.48
C GLU A 72 -11.57 -3.45 -3.39
N ALA A 73 -11.00 -2.96 -4.49
CA ALA A 73 -9.64 -2.45 -4.48
C ALA A 73 -9.53 -1.24 -3.54
N GLY A 74 -10.52 -0.35 -3.59
CA GLY A 74 -10.56 0.80 -2.69
C GLY A 74 -10.66 0.36 -1.23
N GLU A 75 -11.49 -0.62 -0.95
CA GLU A 75 -11.63 -1.16 0.41
C GLU A 75 -10.33 -1.78 0.90
N PHE A 76 -9.62 -2.47 0.02
CA PHE A 76 -8.32 -3.04 0.35
C PHE A 76 -7.34 -1.94 0.75
N CYS A 77 -7.24 -0.91 -0.06
CA CYS A 77 -6.34 0.21 0.22
C CYS A 77 -6.69 0.90 1.53
N GLU A 78 -7.96 1.14 1.77
CA GLU A 78 -8.42 1.76 3.01
C GLU A 78 -8.09 0.90 4.23
N ALA A 79 -8.28 -0.41 4.12
CA ALA A 79 -7.99 -1.34 5.21
C ALA A 79 -6.50 -1.31 5.56
N VAL A 80 -5.64 -1.33 4.55
CA VAL A 80 -4.20 -1.28 4.75
C VAL A 80 -3.81 0.03 5.44
N MET A 81 -4.28 1.15 4.91
CA MET A 81 -3.94 2.46 5.46
C MET A 81 -4.45 2.61 6.89
N HIS A 82 -5.66 2.15 7.15
CA HIS A 82 -6.25 2.23 8.48
C HIS A 82 -5.43 1.41 9.51
N ARG A 83 -5.05 0.21 9.15
CA ARG A 83 -4.27 -0.65 10.03
C ARG A 83 -2.87 -0.13 10.27
N LEU A 84 -2.31 0.56 9.29
CA LEU A 84 -1.01 1.19 9.43
C LEU A 84 -1.09 2.52 10.19
N GLY A 85 -2.28 3.08 10.30
CA GLY A 85 -2.46 4.38 10.94
C GLY A 85 -1.86 5.52 10.15
N ILE A 86 -1.89 5.41 8.82
CA ILE A 86 -1.29 6.42 7.96
C ILE A 86 -2.34 7.10 7.10
N ASP A 87 -1.99 8.31 6.66
CA ASP A 87 -2.82 9.11 5.76
C ASP A 87 -2.15 9.20 4.40
N HIS A 88 -2.84 9.83 3.47
CA HIS A 88 -2.25 10.11 2.17
C HIS A 88 -1.01 10.98 2.31
N CYS A 89 -0.05 10.77 1.44
CA CYS A 89 1.12 11.63 1.38
C CYS A 89 0.66 13.05 1.06
N SER A 90 1.21 14.00 1.78
CA SER A 90 0.93 15.40 1.49
C SER A 90 1.62 15.80 0.21
N ILE A 91 0.93 16.53 -0.57
CA ILE A 91 1.47 17.07 -1.83
C ILE A 91 1.58 18.57 -1.72
#